data_9b3760b4121fe00544e4af376551ca09
#
_entry.id   9b3760b4121fe00544e4af376551ca09
#
_cell.length_a   1.000
_cell.length_b   1.000
_cell.length_c   1.000
_cell.angle_alpha   90.00
_cell.angle_beta   90.00
_cell.angle_gamma   90.00
#
_symmetry.space_group_name_H-M   'P 1'
#
loop_
_entity.id
_entity.type
_entity.pdbx_description
1 polymer ?
#
loop_
_entity_poly.entity_id
_entity_poly.type
_entity_poly.pdbx_seq_one_letter_code
_entity_poly.pdbx_strand_id
1 'polypeptide(L)'
;MKTSRTILIAALSLVLTGCVGKKQYAELQTAHNALKDKYAALDKDYQDAKVQIATFTSDSKSLAARLAEEQQRNRDLQAAYGKLQASYTENVAQGNVNISKLVDEINASNKFIKQLVDAKSKSDSLNQALTNKLTRSLTREEMNDVDVQVLKGVVYISLADNMLYKSGSYEIGDRAGETLSKIAKIITDYKDYDVLVEGNTDNVPISQKNIRNNWDLSALRASSVVQALQNQYGVDPKRLTAAGRGE
;
A
#
# COMPACT_ATOMS: atom_id res chain seq x y z
N MET A 1 -98.19 -98.23 -44.84
CA MET A 1 -98.68 -97.21 -43.95
C MET A 1 -97.88 -97.00 -42.62
N LYS A 2 -96.90 -97.81 -42.28
CA LYS A 2 -96.13 -97.71 -41.01
C LYS A 2 -94.87 -96.88 -41.14
N THR A 3 -94.23 -96.73 -42.31
CA THR A 3 -92.98 -96.02 -42.50
C THR A 3 -93.15 -94.47 -42.52
N SER A 4 -94.33 -93.99 -42.93
CA SER A 4 -94.61 -92.59 -42.96
C SER A 4 -94.78 -91.92 -41.58
N ARG A 5 -95.27 -92.67 -40.58
CA ARG A 5 -95.50 -92.24 -39.21
C ARG A 5 -94.17 -92.12 -38.41
N THR A 6 -93.19 -92.97 -38.69
CA THR A 6 -91.88 -92.97 -38.00
C THR A 6 -91.02 -91.77 -38.51
N ILE A 7 -91.08 -91.47 -39.79
CA ILE A 7 -90.37 -90.27 -40.32
C ILE A 7 -90.96 -88.95 -39.81
N LEU A 8 -92.31 -88.95 -39.63
CA LEU A 8 -92.97 -87.75 -39.09
C LEU A 8 -92.64 -87.47 -37.60
N ILE A 9 -92.50 -88.55 -36.79
CA ILE A 9 -92.15 -88.49 -35.40
C ILE A 9 -90.63 -88.09 -35.24
N ALA A 10 -89.75 -88.64 -36.11
CA ALA A 10 -88.34 -88.28 -36.11
C ALA A 10 -88.11 -86.82 -36.56
N ALA A 11 -88.89 -86.37 -37.55
CA ALA A 11 -88.82 -84.91 -37.96
C ALA A 11 -89.41 -84.00 -36.90
N LEU A 12 -90.42 -84.40 -36.16
CA LEU A 12 -91.02 -83.62 -35.07
C LEU A 12 -90.10 -83.59 -33.83
N SER A 13 -89.33 -84.65 -33.54
CA SER A 13 -88.34 -84.64 -32.46
C SER A 13 -87.10 -83.80 -32.77
N LEU A 14 -86.65 -83.70 -34.03
CA LEU A 14 -85.55 -82.80 -34.45
C LEU A 14 -85.96 -81.35 -34.37
N VAL A 15 -87.21 -80.98 -34.59
CA VAL A 15 -87.71 -79.64 -34.48
C VAL A 15 -87.89 -79.24 -33.01
N LEU A 16 -88.17 -80.13 -32.12
CA LEU A 16 -88.29 -79.88 -30.67
C LEU A 16 -86.93 -79.70 -29.98
N THR A 17 -85.88 -80.31 -30.43
CA THR A 17 -84.54 -80.12 -29.92
C THR A 17 -83.93 -78.82 -30.38
N GLY A 18 -84.43 -78.20 -31.49
CA GLY A 18 -84.01 -76.89 -31.95
C GLY A 18 -84.66 -75.69 -31.22
N CYS A 19 -85.72 -75.94 -30.42
CA CYS A 19 -86.44 -74.84 -29.71
C CYS A 19 -86.02 -74.61 -28.28
N VAL A 20 -85.07 -75.40 -27.73
CA VAL A 20 -84.48 -75.10 -26.42
C VAL A 20 -83.43 -73.97 -26.51
N GLY A 21 -83.61 -73.02 -27.13
CA GLY A 21 -82.55 -72.11 -27.27
C GLY A 21 -82.89 -70.68 -27.43
N LYS A 22 -84.01 -70.29 -27.86
CA LYS A 22 -84.21 -68.87 -28.20
C LYS A 22 -84.11 -67.97 -27.01
N LYS A 23 -84.61 -68.37 -25.88
CA LYS A 23 -84.46 -67.57 -24.62
C LYS A 23 -83.08 -67.73 -24.03
N GLN A 24 -82.55 -68.94 -23.93
CA GLN A 24 -81.20 -69.22 -23.46
C GLN A 24 -80.14 -68.57 -24.42
N TYR A 25 -80.35 -68.62 -25.74
CA TYR A 25 -79.47 -67.96 -26.70
C TYR A 25 -79.50 -66.47 -26.56
N ALA A 26 -80.70 -65.84 -26.39
CA ALA A 26 -80.84 -64.44 -26.16
C ALA A 26 -80.15 -63.98 -24.81
N GLU A 27 -80.35 -64.78 -23.75
CA GLU A 27 -79.68 -64.59 -22.45
C GLU A 27 -78.16 -64.73 -22.60
N LEU A 28 -77.67 -65.79 -23.30
CA LEU A 28 -76.25 -65.97 -23.58
C LEU A 28 -75.68 -64.85 -24.44
N GLN A 29 -76.42 -64.34 -25.44
CA GLN A 29 -76.01 -63.28 -26.29
C GLN A 29 -75.92 -61.91 -25.50
N THR A 30 -76.87 -61.67 -24.60
CA THR A 30 -76.87 -60.53 -23.69
C THR A 30 -75.68 -60.60 -22.72
N ALA A 31 -75.44 -61.78 -22.16
CA ALA A 31 -74.30 -62.04 -21.28
C ALA A 31 -72.96 -61.91 -22.03
N HIS A 32 -72.91 -62.39 -23.29
CA HIS A 32 -71.74 -62.26 -24.16
C HIS A 32 -71.46 -60.75 -24.48
N ASN A 33 -72.49 -60.00 -24.84
CA ASN A 33 -72.35 -58.57 -25.12
C ASN A 33 -71.92 -57.80 -23.86
N ALA A 34 -72.55 -58.09 -22.71
CA ALA A 34 -72.14 -57.45 -21.43
C ALA A 34 -70.71 -57.83 -21.04
N LEU A 35 -70.27 -59.08 -21.32
CA LEU A 35 -68.88 -59.45 -21.08
C LEU A 35 -67.93 -58.75 -22.07
N LYS A 36 -68.32 -58.59 -23.33
CA LYS A 36 -67.56 -57.82 -24.35
C LYS A 36 -67.42 -56.39 -23.94
N ASP A 37 -68.51 -55.74 -23.46
CA ASP A 37 -68.48 -54.34 -23.00
C ASP A 37 -67.57 -54.18 -21.80
N LYS A 38 -67.65 -55.16 -20.82
CA LYS A 38 -66.72 -55.19 -19.67
C LYS A 38 -65.27 -55.38 -20.12
N TYR A 39 -65.02 -56.22 -21.11
CA TYR A 39 -63.67 -56.42 -21.64
C TYR A 39 -63.17 -55.14 -22.32
N ALA A 40 -63.98 -54.41 -23.08
CA ALA A 40 -63.61 -53.14 -23.71
C ALA A 40 -63.35 -52.04 -22.69
N ALA A 41 -64.15 -51.99 -21.63
CA ALA A 41 -63.94 -51.06 -20.52
C ALA A 41 -62.63 -51.39 -19.78
N LEU A 42 -62.38 -52.63 -19.46
CA LEU A 42 -61.15 -53.07 -18.77
C LEU A 42 -59.90 -52.84 -19.63
N ASP A 43 -60.00 -53.13 -20.93
CA ASP A 43 -58.89 -52.83 -21.87
C ASP A 43 -58.57 -51.34 -21.91
N LYS A 44 -59.57 -50.46 -21.91
CA LYS A 44 -59.41 -49.05 -21.83
C LYS A 44 -58.75 -48.64 -20.52
N ASP A 45 -59.25 -49.12 -19.37
CA ASP A 45 -58.67 -48.82 -18.07
C ASP A 45 -57.20 -49.27 -18.00
N TYR A 46 -56.92 -50.46 -18.60
CA TYR A 46 -55.52 -50.96 -18.68
C TYR A 46 -54.61 -50.05 -19.51
N GLN A 47 -55.09 -49.58 -20.68
CA GLN A 47 -54.31 -48.62 -21.50
C GLN A 47 -54.07 -47.29 -20.77
N ASP A 48 -55.15 -46.80 -20.14
CA ASP A 48 -55.06 -45.55 -19.34
C ASP A 48 -54.06 -45.69 -18.17
N ALA A 49 -54.12 -46.81 -17.45
CA ALA A 49 -53.17 -47.13 -16.38
C ALA A 49 -51.73 -47.24 -16.92
N LYS A 50 -51.53 -47.85 -18.08
CA LYS A 50 -50.23 -47.98 -18.72
C LYS A 50 -49.66 -46.62 -19.11
N VAL A 51 -50.47 -45.69 -19.62
CA VAL A 51 -50.05 -44.30 -19.94
C VAL A 51 -49.69 -43.55 -18.66
N GLN A 52 -50.51 -43.69 -17.59
CA GLN A 52 -50.21 -43.07 -16.30
C GLN A 52 -48.86 -43.55 -15.71
N ILE A 53 -48.61 -44.86 -15.74
CA ILE A 53 -47.36 -45.44 -15.27
C ILE A 53 -46.16 -44.87 -16.08
N ALA A 54 -46.30 -44.78 -17.41
CA ALA A 54 -45.26 -44.23 -18.26
C ALA A 54 -44.98 -42.75 -17.91
N THR A 55 -46.05 -41.95 -17.69
CA THR A 55 -45.94 -40.55 -17.27
C THR A 55 -45.24 -40.39 -15.91
N PHE A 56 -45.72 -41.15 -14.89
CA PHE A 56 -45.10 -41.13 -13.57
C PHE A 56 -43.63 -41.59 -13.60
N THR A 57 -43.31 -42.56 -14.44
CA THR A 57 -41.93 -43.01 -14.60
C THR A 57 -41.05 -41.93 -15.21
N SER A 58 -41.56 -41.21 -16.21
CA SER A 58 -40.86 -40.07 -16.84
C SER A 58 -40.66 -38.91 -15.86
N ASP A 59 -41.72 -38.55 -15.12
CA ASP A 59 -41.67 -37.46 -14.13
C ASP A 59 -40.71 -37.79 -12.99
N SER A 60 -40.76 -39.05 -12.47
CA SER A 60 -39.84 -39.53 -11.45
C SER A 60 -38.37 -39.40 -11.91
N LYS A 61 -38.09 -39.82 -13.15
CA LYS A 61 -36.75 -39.72 -13.74
C LYS A 61 -36.29 -38.26 -13.89
N SER A 62 -37.18 -37.39 -14.35
CA SER A 62 -36.92 -35.94 -14.46
C SER A 62 -36.64 -35.32 -13.09
N LEU A 63 -37.44 -35.67 -12.07
CA LEU A 63 -37.28 -35.17 -10.72
C LEU A 63 -35.95 -35.64 -10.09
N ALA A 64 -35.59 -36.90 -10.30
CA ALA A 64 -34.31 -37.42 -9.85
C ALA A 64 -33.11 -36.72 -10.49
N ALA A 65 -33.18 -36.38 -11.78
CA ALA A 65 -32.15 -35.61 -12.48
C ALA A 65 -31.99 -34.19 -11.91
N ARG A 66 -33.14 -33.50 -11.69
CA ARG A 66 -33.13 -32.19 -11.05
C ARG A 66 -32.57 -32.22 -9.63
N LEU A 67 -32.92 -33.19 -8.86
CA LEU A 67 -32.39 -33.35 -7.50
C LEU A 67 -30.87 -33.55 -7.51
N ALA A 68 -30.36 -34.37 -8.43
CA ALA A 68 -28.92 -34.57 -8.58
C ALA A 68 -28.18 -33.28 -8.98
N GLU A 69 -28.78 -32.50 -9.88
CA GLU A 69 -28.24 -31.21 -10.29
C GLU A 69 -28.19 -30.21 -9.11
N GLU A 70 -29.28 -30.08 -8.36
CA GLU A 70 -29.34 -29.19 -7.19
C GLU A 70 -28.37 -29.61 -6.09
N GLN A 71 -28.21 -30.93 -5.87
CA GLN A 71 -27.21 -31.43 -4.94
C GLN A 71 -25.79 -31.10 -5.39
N GLN A 72 -25.51 -31.13 -6.69
CA GLN A 72 -24.19 -30.73 -7.22
C GLN A 72 -23.97 -29.23 -7.04
N ARG A 73 -24.94 -28.40 -7.39
CA ARG A 73 -24.87 -26.95 -7.18
C ARG A 73 -24.64 -26.60 -5.69
N ASN A 74 -25.29 -27.32 -4.79
CA ASN A 74 -25.12 -27.13 -3.35
C ASN A 74 -23.69 -27.44 -2.90
N ARG A 75 -23.11 -28.54 -3.41
CA ARG A 75 -21.70 -28.88 -3.13
C ARG A 75 -20.74 -27.82 -3.66
N ASP A 76 -20.96 -27.35 -4.88
CA ASP A 76 -20.14 -26.34 -5.53
C ASP A 76 -20.21 -25.00 -4.77
N LEU A 77 -21.42 -24.61 -4.34
CA LEU A 77 -21.62 -23.40 -3.53
C LEU A 77 -20.95 -23.51 -2.16
N GLN A 78 -21.04 -24.63 -1.49
CA GLN A 78 -20.34 -24.88 -0.22
C GLN A 78 -18.83 -24.83 -0.39
N ALA A 79 -18.28 -25.38 -1.47
CA ALA A 79 -16.85 -25.30 -1.78
C ALA A 79 -16.41 -23.88 -2.08
N ALA A 80 -17.20 -23.10 -2.83
CA ALA A 80 -16.93 -21.69 -3.10
C ALA A 80 -16.98 -20.84 -1.83
N TYR A 81 -17.98 -21.07 -0.97
CA TYR A 81 -18.07 -20.40 0.33
C TYR A 81 -16.87 -20.68 1.22
N GLY A 82 -16.44 -21.94 1.29
CA GLY A 82 -15.24 -22.30 2.06
C GLY A 82 -13.96 -21.62 1.56
N LYS A 83 -13.77 -21.54 0.24
CA LYS A 83 -12.65 -20.80 -0.36
C LYS A 83 -12.71 -19.31 -0.04
N LEU A 84 -13.88 -18.70 -0.15
CA LEU A 84 -14.07 -17.28 0.16
C LEU A 84 -13.76 -16.99 1.63
N GLN A 85 -14.24 -17.84 2.53
CA GLN A 85 -13.98 -17.69 3.97
C GLN A 85 -12.49 -17.81 4.30
N ALA A 86 -11.79 -18.78 3.69
CA ALA A 86 -10.34 -18.93 3.86
C ALA A 86 -9.58 -17.70 3.35
N SER A 87 -9.90 -17.24 2.15
CA SER A 87 -9.29 -16.01 1.57
C SER A 87 -9.57 -14.77 2.41
N TYR A 88 -10.79 -14.61 2.92
CA TYR A 88 -11.13 -13.51 3.82
C TYR A 88 -10.28 -13.53 5.10
N THR A 89 -10.17 -14.69 5.73
CA THR A 89 -9.36 -14.86 6.96
C THR A 89 -7.89 -14.56 6.70
N GLU A 90 -7.34 -15.02 5.59
CA GLU A 90 -5.96 -14.76 5.18
C GLU A 90 -5.72 -13.27 4.93
N ASN A 91 -6.62 -12.60 4.20
CA ASN A 91 -6.53 -11.17 3.92
C ASN A 91 -6.60 -10.33 5.21
N VAL A 92 -7.47 -10.69 6.16
CA VAL A 92 -7.54 -10.01 7.46
C VAL A 92 -6.25 -10.21 8.25
N ALA A 93 -5.72 -11.42 8.29
CA ALA A 93 -4.46 -11.71 8.97
C ALA A 93 -3.29 -10.92 8.35
N GLN A 94 -3.18 -10.91 7.01
CA GLN A 94 -2.17 -10.13 6.30
C GLN A 94 -2.33 -8.62 6.52
N GLY A 95 -3.58 -8.14 6.52
CA GLY A 95 -3.90 -6.74 6.85
C GLY A 95 -3.40 -6.34 8.24
N ASN A 96 -3.63 -7.18 9.25
CA ASN A 96 -3.17 -6.94 10.61
C ASN A 96 -1.64 -6.91 10.72
N VAL A 97 -0.94 -7.82 10.01
CA VAL A 97 0.54 -7.81 9.94
C VAL A 97 1.05 -6.52 9.31
N ASN A 98 0.42 -6.08 8.22
CA ASN A 98 0.82 -4.84 7.55
C ASN A 98 0.59 -3.61 8.43
N ILE A 99 -0.56 -3.55 9.15
CA ILE A 99 -0.85 -2.47 10.11
C ILE A 99 0.19 -2.47 11.22
N SER A 100 0.54 -3.62 11.79
CA SER A 100 1.58 -3.71 12.83
C SER A 100 2.93 -3.16 12.33
N LYS A 101 3.37 -3.55 11.13
CA LYS A 101 4.60 -3.02 10.53
C LYS A 101 4.57 -1.51 10.34
N LEU A 102 3.45 -0.97 9.84
CA LEU A 102 3.28 0.48 9.67
C LEU A 102 3.34 1.21 11.02
N VAL A 103 2.75 0.66 12.07
CA VAL A 103 2.84 1.24 13.43
C VAL A 103 4.28 1.25 13.93
N ASP A 104 5.04 0.18 13.71
CA ASP A 104 6.44 0.09 14.10
C ASP A 104 7.30 1.12 13.32
N GLU A 105 7.07 1.27 12.02
CA GLU A 105 7.74 2.27 11.18
C GLU A 105 7.40 3.71 11.63
N ILE A 106 6.14 3.99 11.96
CA ILE A 106 5.72 5.30 12.50
C ILE A 106 6.41 5.57 13.83
N ASN A 107 6.49 4.60 14.73
CA ASN A 107 7.16 4.75 16.02
C ASN A 107 8.66 5.00 15.84
N ALA A 108 9.32 4.29 14.93
CA ALA A 108 10.72 4.51 14.59
C ALA A 108 10.95 5.92 14.00
N SER A 109 10.08 6.35 13.08
CA SER A 109 10.14 7.68 12.49
C SER A 109 9.94 8.77 13.54
N ASN A 110 8.97 8.64 14.43
CA ASN A 110 8.73 9.58 15.51
C ASN A 110 9.94 9.67 16.47
N LYS A 111 10.58 8.56 16.79
CA LYS A 111 11.81 8.55 17.58
C LYS A 111 12.93 9.30 16.87
N PHE A 112 13.10 9.09 15.58
CA PHE A 112 14.10 9.77 14.78
C PHE A 112 13.82 11.29 14.68
N ILE A 113 12.58 11.69 14.43
CA ILE A 113 12.16 13.10 14.43
C ILE A 113 12.48 13.76 15.78
N LYS A 114 12.16 13.09 16.89
CA LYS A 114 12.48 13.61 18.21
C LYS A 114 13.98 13.83 18.39
N GLN A 115 14.81 12.88 17.98
CA GLN A 115 16.27 13.03 18.03
C GLN A 115 16.77 14.21 17.20
N LEU A 116 16.21 14.42 16.00
CA LEU A 116 16.56 15.57 15.15
C LEU A 116 16.15 16.90 15.78
N VAL A 117 14.95 16.96 16.37
CA VAL A 117 14.46 18.17 17.06
C VAL A 117 15.34 18.49 18.27
N ASP A 118 15.69 17.49 19.07
CA ASP A 118 16.56 17.65 20.24
C ASP A 118 17.97 18.10 19.81
N ALA A 119 18.53 17.49 18.76
CA ALA A 119 19.84 17.88 18.21
C ALA A 119 19.82 19.30 17.67
N LYS A 120 18.76 19.68 16.92
CA LYS A 120 18.58 21.04 16.42
C LYS A 120 18.47 22.05 17.56
N SER A 121 17.64 21.79 18.56
CA SER A 121 17.47 22.67 19.73
C SER A 121 18.78 22.86 20.48
N LYS A 122 19.58 21.78 20.66
CA LYS A 122 20.91 21.87 21.25
C LYS A 122 21.85 22.73 20.41
N SER A 123 21.87 22.54 19.10
CA SER A 123 22.68 23.35 18.18
C SER A 123 22.28 24.83 18.24
N ASP A 124 20.98 25.13 18.20
CA ASP A 124 20.48 26.51 18.28
C ASP A 124 20.89 27.19 19.62
N SER A 125 20.77 26.45 20.73
CA SER A 125 21.20 26.95 22.06
C SER A 125 22.70 27.22 22.11
N LEU A 126 23.53 26.33 21.56
CA LEU A 126 24.97 26.50 21.49
C LEU A 126 25.35 27.70 20.61
N ASN A 127 24.74 27.86 19.46
CA ASN A 127 24.96 28.98 18.56
C ASN A 127 24.61 30.33 19.24
N GLN A 128 23.51 30.36 19.98
CA GLN A 128 23.11 31.54 20.72
C GLN A 128 24.08 31.85 21.87
N ALA A 129 24.54 30.86 22.60
CA ALA A 129 25.54 31.02 23.65
C ALA A 129 26.87 31.53 23.08
N LEU A 130 27.29 30.99 21.92
CA LEU A 130 28.50 31.45 21.20
C LEU A 130 28.37 32.89 20.77
N THR A 131 27.27 33.27 20.12
CA THR A 131 26.99 34.63 19.68
C THR A 131 26.99 35.60 20.83
N ASN A 132 26.30 35.27 21.93
CA ASN A 132 26.26 36.12 23.14
C ASN A 132 27.66 36.30 23.75
N LYS A 133 28.48 35.26 23.75
CA LYS A 133 29.83 35.28 24.28
C LYS A 133 30.74 36.17 23.40
N LEU A 134 30.63 36.05 22.06
CA LEU A 134 31.34 36.91 21.11
C LEU A 134 30.96 38.37 21.32
N THR A 135 29.68 38.70 21.26
CA THR A 135 29.20 40.07 21.39
C THR A 135 29.62 40.70 22.73
N ARG A 136 29.62 39.95 23.83
CA ARG A 136 30.04 40.46 25.15
C ARG A 136 31.56 40.62 25.29
N SER A 137 32.35 39.93 24.49
CA SER A 137 33.83 40.04 24.52
C SER A 137 34.37 41.21 23.70
N LEU A 138 33.54 41.72 22.76
CA LEU A 138 33.91 42.84 21.91
C LEU A 138 33.61 44.18 22.61
N THR A 139 34.50 45.17 22.43
CA THR A 139 34.27 46.55 22.84
C THR A 139 33.27 47.22 21.91
N ARG A 140 32.76 48.40 22.31
CA ARG A 140 31.82 49.19 21.49
C ARG A 140 32.45 49.64 20.18
N GLU A 141 33.76 49.95 20.21
CA GLU A 141 34.53 50.36 19.02
C GLU A 141 34.70 49.18 18.05
N GLU A 142 35.01 47.97 18.56
CA GLU A 142 35.15 46.75 17.75
C GLU A 142 33.81 46.31 17.15
N MET A 143 32.70 46.55 17.83
CA MET A 143 31.36 46.25 17.29
C MET A 143 30.96 47.06 16.07
N ASN A 144 31.65 48.12 15.75
CA ASN A 144 31.45 48.86 14.48
C ASN A 144 32.07 48.13 13.28
N ASP A 145 33.11 47.34 13.52
CA ASP A 145 33.90 46.62 12.52
C ASP A 145 33.65 45.10 12.50
N VAL A 146 32.88 44.60 13.47
CA VAL A 146 32.55 43.15 13.62
C VAL A 146 31.05 42.98 13.73
N ASP A 147 30.51 42.23 12.80
CA ASP A 147 29.08 41.79 12.83
C ASP A 147 28.98 40.28 13.09
N VAL A 148 28.08 39.90 13.98
CA VAL A 148 27.89 38.49 14.37
C VAL A 148 26.44 38.11 14.17
N GLN A 149 26.20 37.19 13.24
CA GLN A 149 24.87 36.69 12.88
C GLN A 149 24.78 35.17 12.94
N VAL A 150 23.58 34.64 13.26
CA VAL A 150 23.28 33.22 13.17
C VAL A 150 22.30 33.00 12.02
N LEU A 151 22.77 32.39 10.96
CA LEU A 151 21.95 32.04 9.80
C LEU A 151 21.98 30.55 9.55
N LYS A 152 20.81 29.92 9.50
CA LYS A 152 20.65 28.46 9.21
C LYS A 152 21.52 27.54 10.06
N GLY A 153 21.74 27.87 11.32
CA GLY A 153 22.55 27.08 12.25
C GLY A 153 24.06 27.28 12.15
N VAL A 154 24.52 28.27 11.37
CA VAL A 154 25.92 28.66 11.25
C VAL A 154 26.10 30.02 11.86
N VAL A 155 27.18 30.22 12.64
CA VAL A 155 27.56 31.52 13.19
C VAL A 155 28.48 32.20 12.18
N TYR A 156 28.06 33.34 11.67
CA TYR A 156 28.83 34.18 10.77
C TYR A 156 29.44 35.32 11.57
N ILE A 157 30.75 35.53 11.42
CA ILE A 157 31.50 36.64 11.99
C ILE A 157 32.08 37.42 10.84
N SER A 158 31.48 38.54 10.52
CA SER A 158 31.97 39.43 9.45
C SER A 158 32.89 40.47 10.04
N LEU A 159 34.08 40.63 9.46
CA LEU A 159 35.11 41.55 9.89
C LEU A 159 35.34 42.58 8.78
N ALA A 160 35.34 43.86 9.12
CA ALA A 160 35.56 44.92 8.15
C ALA A 160 37.00 44.84 7.59
N ASP A 161 37.13 45.00 6.25
CA ASP A 161 38.41 44.93 5.55
C ASP A 161 39.49 45.90 6.08
N ASN A 162 39.10 47.14 6.32
CA ASN A 162 39.96 48.20 6.83
C ASN A 162 40.46 47.96 8.27
N MET A 163 39.78 47.09 9.02
CA MET A 163 40.23 46.64 10.34
C MET A 163 41.34 45.58 10.21
N LEU A 164 41.17 44.67 9.25
CA LEU A 164 42.08 43.53 9.10
C LEU A 164 43.31 43.85 8.27
N TYR A 165 43.17 44.57 7.17
CA TYR A 165 44.23 44.77 6.16
C TYR A 165 44.40 46.21 5.75
N LYS A 166 45.59 46.51 5.20
CA LYS A 166 45.80 47.71 4.40
C LYS A 166 45.25 47.49 3.00
N SER A 167 44.81 48.59 2.33
CA SER A 167 44.29 48.50 0.96
C SER A 167 45.22 47.72 0.02
N GLY A 168 44.68 46.76 -0.70
CA GLY A 168 45.43 45.89 -1.62
C GLY A 168 46.41 44.91 -0.97
N SER A 169 46.44 44.83 0.37
CA SER A 169 47.32 43.90 1.11
C SER A 169 46.54 42.69 1.65
N TYR A 170 47.29 41.62 1.92
CA TYR A 170 46.83 40.46 2.66
C TYR A 170 47.52 40.34 4.04
N GLU A 171 48.42 41.25 4.37
CA GLU A 171 49.11 41.27 5.66
C GLU A 171 48.16 41.83 6.73
N ILE A 172 48.10 41.10 7.86
CA ILE A 172 47.27 41.50 8.99
C ILE A 172 47.85 42.75 9.66
N GLY A 173 47.03 43.78 9.82
CA GLY A 173 47.41 45.01 10.50
C GLY A 173 47.40 44.88 12.03
N ASP A 174 48.12 45.76 12.71
CA ASP A 174 48.26 45.73 14.17
C ASP A 174 46.93 45.84 14.92
N ARG A 175 45.95 46.57 14.37
CA ARG A 175 44.60 46.74 14.95
C ARG A 175 43.78 45.46 14.96
N ALA A 176 44.05 44.54 14.03
CA ALA A 176 43.33 43.25 13.93
C ALA A 176 43.70 42.29 15.08
N GLY A 177 44.88 42.45 15.67
CA GLY A 177 45.42 41.48 16.63
C GLY A 177 44.53 41.26 17.86
N GLU A 178 44.00 42.36 18.45
CA GLU A 178 43.15 42.26 19.64
C GLU A 178 41.82 41.51 19.32
N THR A 179 41.18 41.88 18.24
CA THR A 179 39.91 41.29 17.81
C THR A 179 40.09 39.79 17.44
N LEU A 180 41.14 39.51 16.66
CA LEU A 180 41.46 38.10 16.32
C LEU A 180 41.82 37.28 17.56
N SER A 181 42.50 37.84 18.57
CA SER A 181 42.76 37.15 19.84
C SER A 181 41.48 36.76 20.59
N LYS A 182 40.48 37.67 20.63
CA LYS A 182 39.18 37.42 21.25
C LYS A 182 38.39 36.32 20.50
N ILE A 183 38.39 36.40 19.17
CA ILE A 183 37.76 35.40 18.33
C ILE A 183 38.46 34.04 18.50
N ALA A 184 39.78 33.98 18.48
CA ALA A 184 40.57 32.79 18.65
C ALA A 184 40.31 32.11 20.02
N LYS A 185 40.17 32.91 21.07
CA LYS A 185 39.83 32.39 22.42
C LYS A 185 38.47 31.70 22.41
N ILE A 186 37.48 32.27 21.75
CA ILE A 186 36.17 31.69 21.65
C ILE A 186 36.21 30.43 20.78
N ILE A 187 36.89 30.46 19.62
CA ILE A 187 37.10 29.24 18.81
C ILE A 187 37.73 28.10 19.63
N THR A 188 38.67 28.42 20.48
CA THR A 188 39.36 27.48 21.34
C THR A 188 38.43 26.90 22.43
N ASP A 189 37.55 27.73 23.00
CA ASP A 189 36.57 27.31 24.00
C ASP A 189 35.48 26.37 23.43
N TYR A 190 35.14 26.55 22.14
CA TYR A 190 34.09 25.75 21.43
C TYR A 190 34.73 24.75 20.46
N LYS A 191 35.30 23.65 21.01
CA LYS A 191 36.10 22.69 20.25
C LYS A 191 35.36 21.88 19.20
N ASP A 192 34.03 21.77 19.31
CA ASP A 192 33.18 20.97 18.43
C ASP A 192 32.81 21.69 17.13
N TYR A 193 33.30 22.93 16.91
CA TYR A 193 33.05 23.70 15.70
C TYR A 193 34.26 23.72 14.80
N ASP A 194 34.03 23.52 13.51
CA ASP A 194 34.98 23.81 12.45
C ASP A 194 34.86 25.27 12.06
N VAL A 195 35.95 25.84 11.59
CA VAL A 195 36.05 27.26 11.24
C VAL A 195 36.44 27.41 9.78
N LEU A 196 35.57 28.00 8.97
CA LEU A 196 35.85 28.43 7.63
C LEU A 196 36.16 29.92 7.64
N VAL A 197 37.36 30.31 7.24
CA VAL A 197 37.74 31.71 7.00
C VAL A 197 37.58 31.98 5.52
N GLU A 198 36.60 32.81 5.17
CA GLU A 198 36.33 33.23 3.80
C GLU A 198 36.80 34.66 3.57
N GLY A 199 37.73 34.83 2.62
CA GLY A 199 38.16 36.14 2.15
C GLY A 199 37.27 36.60 1.00
N ASN A 200 36.87 37.88 1.07
CA ASN A 200 36.10 38.52 0.00
C ASN A 200 36.89 39.79 -0.43
N THR A 201 36.65 40.27 -1.64
CA THR A 201 37.15 41.55 -2.15
C THR A 201 35.97 42.33 -2.75
N ASP A 202 36.20 43.61 -3.04
CA ASP A 202 35.35 44.40 -3.91
C ASP A 202 35.54 44.03 -5.39
N ASN A 203 34.78 44.61 -6.26
CA ASN A 203 34.84 44.38 -7.71
C ASN A 203 35.96 45.22 -8.41
N VAL A 204 36.81 45.92 -7.66
CA VAL A 204 37.92 46.65 -8.22
C VAL A 204 39.04 45.69 -8.59
N PRO A 205 39.41 45.57 -9.88
CA PRO A 205 40.47 44.64 -10.29
C PRO A 205 41.81 45.02 -9.65
N ILE A 206 42.47 44.00 -9.08
CA ILE A 206 43.81 44.14 -8.55
C ILE A 206 44.81 43.33 -9.39
N SER A 207 45.98 43.94 -9.61
CA SER A 207 47.13 43.23 -10.18
C SER A 207 48.40 43.80 -9.57
N GLN A 208 49.09 42.98 -8.79
CA GLN A 208 50.32 43.32 -8.12
C GLN A 208 51.34 42.18 -8.23
N LYS A 209 52.56 42.41 -7.82
CA LYS A 209 53.56 41.31 -7.76
C LYS A 209 53.04 40.24 -6.82
N ASN A 210 52.89 39.01 -7.36
CA ASN A 210 52.35 37.82 -6.67
C ASN A 210 50.83 37.79 -6.39
N ILE A 211 50.05 38.78 -6.91
CA ILE A 211 48.59 38.83 -6.82
C ILE A 211 48.05 39.12 -8.21
N ARG A 212 47.50 38.13 -8.89
CA ARG A 212 47.06 38.25 -10.28
C ARG A 212 45.68 38.87 -10.42
N ASN A 213 44.80 38.62 -9.46
CA ASN A 213 43.40 39.05 -9.47
C ASN A 213 42.78 38.99 -8.07
N ASN A 214 41.50 39.30 -7.96
CA ASN A 214 40.74 39.30 -6.70
C ASN A 214 40.60 37.91 -6.08
N TRP A 215 40.62 36.83 -6.87
CA TRP A 215 40.65 35.47 -6.35
C TRP A 215 41.93 35.18 -5.57
N ASP A 216 43.08 35.56 -6.12
CA ASP A 216 44.35 35.41 -5.41
C ASP A 216 44.38 36.24 -4.12
N LEU A 217 43.91 37.51 -4.17
CA LEU A 217 43.91 38.38 -3.00
C LEU A 217 43.01 37.83 -1.90
N SER A 218 41.78 37.42 -2.24
CA SER A 218 40.82 36.89 -1.26
C SER A 218 41.33 35.60 -0.59
N ALA A 219 41.93 34.70 -1.36
CA ALA A 219 42.52 33.47 -0.83
C ALA A 219 43.73 33.73 0.07
N LEU A 220 44.62 34.68 -0.31
CA LEU A 220 45.76 35.06 0.51
C LEU A 220 45.32 35.74 1.81
N ARG A 221 44.29 36.59 1.78
CA ARG A 221 43.72 37.23 2.96
C ARG A 221 43.15 36.20 3.94
N ALA A 222 42.35 35.26 3.45
CA ALA A 222 41.83 34.15 4.27
C ALA A 222 42.98 33.30 4.90
N SER A 223 44.00 33.00 4.09
CA SER A 223 45.18 32.25 4.53
C SER A 223 45.95 33.02 5.63
N SER A 224 46.11 34.33 5.53
CA SER A 224 46.78 35.11 6.56
C SER A 224 46.05 35.10 7.90
N VAL A 225 44.71 35.16 7.90
CA VAL A 225 43.91 35.00 9.11
C VAL A 225 44.06 33.59 9.72
N VAL A 226 43.96 32.56 8.88
CA VAL A 226 44.15 31.16 9.34
C VAL A 226 45.52 30.99 9.96
N GLN A 227 46.58 31.53 9.33
CA GLN A 227 47.95 31.45 9.88
C GLN A 227 48.08 32.21 11.21
N ALA A 228 47.44 33.37 11.35
CA ALA A 228 47.42 34.08 12.61
C ALA A 228 46.69 33.30 13.71
N LEU A 229 45.52 32.76 13.41
CA LEU A 229 44.74 31.92 14.33
C LEU A 229 45.54 30.69 14.81
N GLN A 230 46.26 30.03 13.90
CA GLN A 230 47.10 28.88 14.21
C GLN A 230 48.35 29.29 14.96
N ASN A 231 49.18 30.20 14.40
CA ASN A 231 50.55 30.38 14.86
C ASN A 231 50.65 31.36 16.04
N GLN A 232 49.77 32.35 16.14
CA GLN A 232 49.78 33.35 17.19
C GLN A 232 48.83 33.02 18.32
N TYR A 233 47.69 32.40 18.02
CA TYR A 233 46.63 32.16 19.02
C TYR A 233 46.38 30.68 19.33
N GLY A 234 47.12 29.74 18.68
CA GLY A 234 47.09 28.33 19.04
C GLY A 234 45.84 27.56 18.70
N VAL A 235 45.05 28.01 17.73
CA VAL A 235 43.87 27.29 17.23
C VAL A 235 44.32 26.06 16.47
N ASP A 236 43.72 24.88 16.74
CA ASP A 236 44.02 23.61 16.06
C ASP A 236 43.84 23.73 14.54
N PRO A 237 44.90 23.54 13.72
CA PRO A 237 44.83 23.68 12.28
C PRO A 237 43.87 22.68 11.61
N LYS A 238 43.57 21.56 12.25
CA LYS A 238 42.61 20.56 11.71
C LYS A 238 41.19 21.10 11.63
N ARG A 239 40.90 22.16 12.37
CA ARG A 239 39.59 22.82 12.41
C ARG A 239 39.52 24.07 11.50
N LEU A 240 40.63 24.46 10.92
CA LEU A 240 40.73 25.71 10.13
C LEU A 240 40.73 25.41 8.64
N THR A 241 39.89 26.12 7.90
CA THR A 241 39.87 26.10 6.43
C THR A 241 39.93 27.55 5.93
N ALA A 242 40.81 27.82 4.95
CA ALA A 242 40.86 29.08 4.25
C ALA A 242 40.21 28.97 2.88
N ALA A 243 39.34 29.93 2.52
CA ALA A 243 38.72 30.02 1.22
C ALA A 243 38.76 31.45 0.67
N GLY A 244 38.92 31.59 -0.64
CA GLY A 244 38.80 32.86 -1.33
C GLY A 244 37.56 32.85 -2.21
N ARG A 245 36.81 33.97 -2.21
CA ARG A 245 35.58 34.09 -3.00
C ARG A 245 35.71 35.03 -4.19
N GLY A 246 36.78 35.87 -4.20
CA GLY A 246 36.91 36.94 -5.18
C GLY A 246 36.00 38.11 -4.83
N GLU A 247 34.99 38.32 -5.66
CA GLU A 247 33.98 39.37 -5.44
C GLU A 247 32.82 38.89 -4.57
#